data_443fbc19d76c2775124cf5224ec5a9fe
#
_entry.id   443fbc19d76c2775124cf5224ec5a9fe
#
_cell.length_a   1.000
_cell.length_b   1.000
_cell.length_c   1.000
_cell.angle_alpha   90.00
_cell.angle_beta   90.00
_cell.angle_gamma   90.00
#
_symmetry.space_group_name_H-M   'P 1'
#
loop_
_entity.id
_entity.type
_entity.pdbx_description
1 polymer ?
#
loop_
_entity_poly.entity_id
_entity_poly.type
_entity_poly.pdbx_seq_one_letter_code
_entity_poly.pdbx_strand_id
1 'polypeptide(L)'
;ANLLAAMENEQADFVSSSRTLCRLDGSVMGPCPLTDPERFIDTNAMLFGRGAFPLLHQWVLMPDYGHLIGDRVMLHHLKESGVKRHHLDQESVFYRCAKEGLYGQMNEAIPEGVQPRPDYEASFVCWEADGLPPLR
;
A
#
# COMPACT_ATOMS: atom_id res chain seq x y z
N ALA A 1 14.00 8.36 -2.73
CA ALA A 1 14.46 7.52 -1.61
C ALA A 1 15.15 6.26 -2.12
N ASN A 2 16.20 5.80 -1.45
CA ASN A 2 16.88 4.56 -1.79
C ASN A 2 16.47 3.48 -0.77
N LEU A 3 15.47 2.68 -1.10
CA LEU A 3 14.94 1.62 -0.24
C LEU A 3 16.00 0.55 0.07
N LEU A 4 16.87 0.23 -0.91
CA LEU A 4 17.91 -0.79 -0.71
C LEU A 4 18.95 -0.31 0.32
N ALA A 5 19.42 0.92 0.19
CA ALA A 5 20.36 1.47 1.17
C ALA A 5 19.76 1.54 2.58
N ALA A 6 18.46 1.88 2.68
CA ALA A 6 17.76 1.86 3.97
C ALA A 6 17.66 0.44 4.54
N MET A 7 17.38 -0.56 3.70
CA MET A 7 17.33 -1.96 4.12
C MET A 7 18.66 -2.44 4.69
N GLU A 8 19.76 -2.10 4.02
CA GLU A 8 21.12 -2.45 4.44
C GLU A 8 21.52 -1.74 5.74
N ASN A 9 21.33 -0.42 5.81
CA ASN A 9 21.70 0.39 6.97
C ASN A 9 20.93 -0.01 8.23
N GLU A 10 19.63 -0.26 8.07
CA GLU A 10 18.74 -0.64 9.17
C GLU A 10 18.74 -2.14 9.45
N GLN A 11 19.40 -2.94 8.60
CA GLN A 11 19.33 -4.42 8.67
C GLN A 11 17.88 -4.90 8.73
N ALA A 12 17.02 -4.32 7.89
CA ALA A 12 15.59 -4.60 7.87
C ALA A 12 15.27 -5.73 6.88
N ASP A 13 14.26 -6.55 7.22
CA ASP A 13 13.72 -7.58 6.34
C ASP A 13 12.67 -7.02 5.37
N PHE A 14 12.11 -5.88 5.71
CA PHE A 14 11.13 -5.17 4.90
C PHE A 14 11.33 -3.67 5.03
N VAL A 15 11.33 -2.97 3.89
CA VAL A 15 11.38 -1.51 3.86
C VAL A 15 10.24 -0.98 3.01
N SER A 16 9.61 0.08 3.48
CA SER A 16 8.58 0.81 2.75
C SER A 16 8.88 2.30 2.68
N SER A 17 8.15 2.99 1.82
CA SER A 17 8.25 4.44 1.68
C SER A 17 6.88 5.06 1.40
N SER A 18 6.86 6.39 1.42
CA SER A 18 5.72 7.16 0.94
C SER A 18 5.67 7.23 -0.59
N ARG A 19 4.56 7.71 -1.13
CA ARG A 19 4.36 7.94 -2.57
C ARG A 19 3.86 9.35 -2.84
N THR A 20 4.22 9.88 -4.00
CA THR A 20 3.67 11.11 -4.56
C THR A 20 2.51 10.77 -5.50
N LEU A 21 1.37 11.42 -5.33
CA LEU A 21 0.23 11.29 -6.22
C LEU A 21 0.40 12.18 -7.45
N CYS A 22 0.05 11.64 -8.60
CA CYS A 22 0.04 12.35 -9.88
C CYS A 22 -1.32 12.23 -10.56
N ARG A 23 -1.73 13.27 -11.31
CA ARG A 23 -2.93 13.22 -12.15
C ARG A 23 -2.75 12.26 -13.33
N LEU A 24 -3.82 12.04 -14.09
CA LEU A 24 -3.76 11.19 -15.29
C LEU A 24 -2.73 11.67 -16.31
N ASP A 25 -2.54 12.96 -16.47
CA ASP A 25 -1.54 13.58 -17.35
C ASP A 25 -0.09 13.48 -16.83
N GLY A 26 0.09 12.98 -15.59
CA GLY A 26 1.39 12.85 -14.94
C GLY A 26 1.82 14.05 -14.12
N SER A 27 1.06 15.14 -14.11
CA SER A 27 1.37 16.30 -13.27
C SER A 27 1.22 15.96 -11.77
N VAL A 28 2.10 16.51 -10.96
CA VAL A 28 2.16 16.20 -9.52
C VAL A 28 0.98 16.84 -8.77
N MET A 29 0.34 16.07 -7.91
CA MET A 29 -0.68 16.53 -6.96
C MET A 29 -0.05 16.81 -5.58
N GLY A 30 0.82 15.92 -5.10
CA GLY A 30 1.48 16.02 -3.81
C GLY A 30 1.67 14.67 -3.11
N PRO A 31 2.18 14.66 -1.88
CA PRO A 31 2.32 13.44 -1.10
C PRO A 31 0.97 12.79 -0.82
N CYS A 32 0.95 11.45 -0.80
CA CYS A 32 -0.26 10.68 -0.53
C CYS A 32 -0.67 10.81 0.94
N PRO A 33 -1.86 11.35 1.25
CA PRO A 33 -2.30 11.52 2.64
C PRO A 33 -2.68 10.21 3.33
N LEU A 34 -2.80 9.11 2.56
CA LEU A 34 -3.17 7.78 3.11
C LEU A 34 -1.97 6.96 3.56
N THR A 35 -0.74 7.32 3.18
CA THR A 35 0.43 6.54 3.58
C THR A 35 0.56 6.57 5.10
N ASP A 36 0.48 5.38 5.68
CA ASP A 36 0.61 5.16 7.12
C ASP A 36 1.29 3.79 7.31
N PRO A 37 2.53 3.72 7.83
CA PRO A 37 3.28 2.47 7.95
C PRO A 37 2.62 1.42 8.82
N GLU A 38 1.60 1.79 9.61
CA GLU A 38 0.86 0.85 10.45
C GLU A 38 -0.50 0.44 9.86
N ARG A 39 -1.02 1.16 8.88
CA ARG A 39 -2.35 0.92 8.32
C ARG A 39 -2.39 0.70 6.82
N PHE A 40 -1.56 1.44 6.08
CA PHE A 40 -1.59 1.41 4.63
C PHE A 40 -0.26 1.81 4.01
N ILE A 41 0.34 0.88 3.28
CA ILE A 41 1.49 1.10 2.39
C ILE A 41 1.08 0.63 0.99
N ASP A 42 1.30 1.46 -0.03
CA ASP A 42 1.11 1.02 -1.42
C ASP A 42 2.12 -0.07 -1.80
N THR A 43 1.65 -1.11 -2.47
CA THR A 43 2.50 -2.24 -2.89
C THR A 43 3.72 -1.80 -3.71
N ASN A 44 3.60 -0.75 -4.53
CA ASN A 44 4.72 -0.23 -5.32
C ASN A 44 5.80 0.47 -4.45
N ALA A 45 5.49 0.79 -3.21
CA ALA A 45 6.39 1.41 -2.26
C ALA A 45 6.96 0.41 -1.24
N MET A 46 6.93 -0.89 -1.55
CA MET A 46 7.42 -1.99 -0.70
C MET A 46 8.68 -2.62 -1.29
N LEU A 47 9.67 -2.87 -0.45
CA LEU A 47 10.85 -3.67 -0.77
C LEU A 47 10.98 -4.82 0.24
N PHE A 48 11.02 -6.06 -0.26
CA PHE A 48 11.14 -7.26 0.54
C PHE A 48 12.58 -7.77 0.53
N GLY A 49 13.18 -7.89 1.69
CA GLY A 49 14.44 -8.58 1.92
C GLY A 49 14.24 -10.09 2.11
N ARG A 50 15.34 -10.82 2.19
CA ARG A 50 15.30 -12.30 2.26
C ARG A 50 14.49 -12.83 3.44
N GLY A 51 14.53 -12.17 4.59
CA GLY A 51 13.77 -12.58 5.78
C GLY A 51 12.25 -12.47 5.59
N ALA A 52 11.79 -11.58 4.72
CA ALA A 52 10.38 -11.41 4.41
C ALA A 52 9.89 -12.23 3.18
N PHE A 53 10.79 -12.87 2.40
CA PHE A 53 10.40 -13.66 1.22
C PHE A 53 9.38 -14.77 1.50
N PRO A 54 9.44 -15.49 2.64
CA PRO A 54 8.41 -16.49 2.93
C PRO A 54 6.98 -15.94 2.99
N LEU A 55 6.81 -14.61 3.20
CA LEU A 55 5.50 -13.99 3.25
C LEU A 55 4.90 -13.70 1.88
N LEU A 56 5.70 -13.70 0.82
CA LEU A 56 5.22 -13.38 -0.54
C LEU A 56 4.16 -14.35 -1.04
N HIS A 57 4.13 -15.60 -0.53
CA HIS A 57 3.09 -16.56 -0.88
C HIS A 57 1.69 -16.11 -0.43
N GLN A 58 1.59 -15.22 0.55
CA GLN A 58 0.30 -14.68 1.01
C GLN A 58 -0.44 -13.93 -0.10
N TRP A 59 0.25 -13.32 -1.06
CA TRP A 59 -0.40 -12.75 -2.24
C TRP A 59 -1.05 -13.81 -3.13
N VAL A 60 -0.46 -15.00 -3.24
CA VAL A 60 -1.01 -16.11 -4.04
C VAL A 60 -2.16 -16.81 -3.32
N LEU A 61 -2.08 -16.92 -2.00
CA LEU A 61 -3.07 -17.59 -1.17
C LEU A 61 -4.23 -16.69 -0.75
N MET A 62 -4.13 -15.40 -1.05
CA MET A 62 -5.17 -14.43 -0.72
C MET A 62 -6.47 -14.78 -1.41
N PRO A 63 -7.63 -14.79 -0.70
CA PRO A 63 -8.92 -15.00 -1.33
C PRO A 63 -9.25 -13.86 -2.30
N ASP A 64 -10.09 -14.14 -3.30
CA ASP A 64 -10.42 -13.19 -4.38
C ASP A 64 -10.85 -11.82 -3.88
N TYR A 65 -11.66 -11.76 -2.83
CA TYR A 65 -12.08 -10.49 -2.23
C TYR A 65 -10.92 -9.69 -1.61
N GLY A 66 -9.84 -10.36 -1.24
CA GLY A 66 -8.65 -9.74 -0.64
C GLY A 66 -7.82 -8.95 -1.65
N HIS A 67 -7.92 -9.23 -2.95
CA HIS A 67 -7.07 -8.58 -3.96
C HIS A 67 -7.23 -7.05 -4.03
N LEU A 68 -8.43 -6.53 -3.77
CA LEU A 68 -8.65 -5.08 -3.73
C LEU A 68 -7.99 -4.38 -2.53
N ILE A 69 -7.76 -5.12 -1.45
CA ILE A 69 -7.15 -4.64 -0.20
C ILE A 69 -5.81 -5.34 0.07
N GLY A 70 -5.19 -5.90 -0.96
CA GLY A 70 -4.03 -6.78 -0.87
C GLY A 70 -2.81 -6.17 -0.20
N ASP A 71 -2.58 -4.88 -0.37
CA ASP A 71 -1.54 -4.13 0.33
C ASP A 71 -1.77 -4.11 1.86
N ARG A 72 -3.02 -3.96 2.31
CA ARG A 72 -3.36 -4.03 3.75
C ARG A 72 -3.25 -5.44 4.30
N VAL A 73 -3.68 -6.43 3.53
CA VAL A 73 -3.52 -7.86 3.89
C VAL A 73 -2.04 -8.22 4.03
N MET A 74 -1.21 -7.81 3.09
CA MET A 74 0.23 -8.03 3.15
C MET A 74 0.87 -7.32 4.35
N LEU A 75 0.49 -6.07 4.61
CA LEU A 75 0.99 -5.33 5.77
C LEU A 75 0.59 -6.02 7.09
N HIS A 76 -0.63 -6.57 7.17
CA HIS A 76 -1.06 -7.38 8.30
C HIS A 76 -0.12 -8.58 8.52
N HIS A 77 0.14 -9.39 7.48
CA HIS A 77 1.05 -10.53 7.60
C HIS A 77 2.47 -10.14 7.97
N LEU A 78 2.98 -9.03 7.44
CA LEU A 78 4.29 -8.48 7.84
C LEU A 78 4.33 -8.12 9.32
N LYS A 79 3.24 -7.56 9.87
CA LYS A 79 3.15 -7.21 11.30
C LYS A 79 3.12 -8.47 12.18
N GLU A 80 2.30 -9.45 11.82
CA GLU A 80 2.15 -10.70 12.59
C GLU A 80 3.40 -11.59 12.54
N SER A 81 4.19 -11.53 11.46
CA SER A 81 5.38 -12.38 11.30
C SER A 81 6.56 -11.99 12.20
N GLY A 82 6.56 -10.77 12.74
CA GLY A 82 7.68 -10.26 13.54
C GLY A 82 8.93 -9.92 12.73
N VAL A 83 8.89 -9.90 11.39
CA VAL A 83 10.01 -9.44 10.54
C VAL A 83 10.38 -7.98 10.87
N LYS A 84 11.66 -7.66 10.81
CA LYS A 84 12.13 -6.30 11.07
C LYS A 84 11.71 -5.38 9.94
N ARG A 85 10.81 -4.42 10.24
CA ARG A 85 10.24 -3.46 9.30
C ARG A 85 10.86 -2.08 9.52
N HIS A 86 11.09 -1.36 8.42
CA HIS A 86 11.50 0.05 8.45
C HIS A 86 10.69 0.85 7.43
N HIS A 87 10.27 2.06 7.79
CA HIS A 87 9.58 2.98 6.88
C HIS A 87 10.43 4.23 6.66
N LEU A 88 10.66 4.57 5.38
CA LEU A 88 11.27 5.83 5.01
C LEU A 88 10.18 6.89 4.84
N ASP A 89 10.26 7.94 5.64
CA ASP A 89 9.38 9.12 5.50
C ASP A 89 9.83 10.00 4.32
N GLN A 90 9.92 9.36 3.15
CA GLN A 90 10.28 9.99 1.88
C GLN A 90 9.51 9.32 0.75
N GLU A 91 9.14 10.10 -0.26
CA GLU A 91 8.49 9.55 -1.46
C GLU A 91 9.52 8.84 -2.35
N SER A 92 9.24 7.59 -2.71
CA SER A 92 10.05 6.84 -3.67
C SER A 92 9.28 6.46 -4.94
N VAL A 93 7.98 6.69 -4.97
CA VAL A 93 7.07 6.27 -6.05
C VAL A 93 6.21 7.45 -6.50
N PHE A 94 6.10 7.62 -7.81
CA PHE A 94 5.08 8.46 -8.44
C PHE A 94 3.89 7.59 -8.84
N TYR A 95 2.76 7.80 -8.17
CA TYR A 95 1.53 7.02 -8.38
C TYR A 95 0.53 7.81 -9.21
N ARG A 96 0.24 7.36 -10.43
CA ARG A 96 -0.76 7.97 -11.31
C ARG A 96 -2.16 7.56 -10.86
N CYS A 97 -2.97 8.54 -10.45
CA CYS A 97 -4.32 8.33 -9.95
C CYS A 97 -5.29 8.05 -11.10
N ALA A 98 -5.56 6.77 -11.37
CA ALA A 98 -6.53 6.34 -12.37
C ALA A 98 -7.95 6.14 -11.80
N LYS A 99 -8.16 6.31 -10.49
CA LYS A 99 -9.43 6.08 -9.78
C LYS A 99 -9.82 7.28 -8.93
N GLU A 100 -11.11 7.53 -8.78
CA GLU A 100 -11.70 8.73 -8.13
C GLU A 100 -11.23 8.97 -6.69
N GLY A 101 -11.04 7.90 -5.92
CA GLY A 101 -10.92 7.99 -4.46
C GLY A 101 -9.82 8.91 -3.95
N LEU A 102 -8.74 9.11 -4.72
CA LEU A 102 -7.61 9.93 -4.30
C LEU A 102 -7.77 11.41 -4.65
N TYR A 103 -8.53 11.73 -5.72
CA TYR A 103 -8.82 13.13 -6.08
C TYR A 103 -9.60 13.85 -4.99
N GLY A 104 -10.65 13.21 -4.45
CA GLY A 104 -11.42 13.80 -3.35
C GLY A 104 -10.59 14.05 -2.08
N GLN A 105 -9.63 13.20 -1.79
CA GLN A 105 -8.73 13.38 -0.63
C GLN A 105 -7.72 14.51 -0.83
N MET A 106 -7.38 14.81 -2.07
CA MET A 106 -6.51 15.94 -2.44
C MET A 106 -7.29 17.23 -2.67
N ASN A 107 -8.61 17.23 -2.46
CA ASN A 107 -9.52 18.34 -2.78
C ASN A 107 -9.44 18.79 -4.24
N GLU A 108 -9.24 17.85 -5.15
CA GLU A 108 -9.16 18.11 -6.59
C GLU A 108 -10.39 17.62 -7.33
N ALA A 109 -10.73 18.33 -8.42
CA ALA A 109 -11.79 17.89 -9.32
C ALA A 109 -11.39 16.58 -10.02
N ILE A 110 -12.35 15.65 -10.16
CA ILE A 110 -12.13 14.39 -10.84
C ILE A 110 -12.11 14.65 -12.35
N PRO A 111 -10.98 14.39 -13.06
CA PRO A 111 -10.91 14.61 -14.48
C PRO A 111 -11.68 13.56 -15.26
N GLU A 112 -12.03 13.89 -16.52
CA GLU A 112 -12.62 12.93 -17.43
C GLU A 112 -11.70 11.74 -17.66
N GLY A 113 -12.27 10.54 -17.77
CA GLY A 113 -11.52 9.28 -17.97
C GLY A 113 -11.01 8.60 -16.72
N VAL A 114 -11.22 9.19 -15.53
CA VAL A 114 -10.95 8.53 -14.25
C VAL A 114 -12.00 7.46 -13.99
N GLN A 115 -11.55 6.28 -13.55
CA GLN A 115 -12.44 5.17 -13.23
C GLN A 115 -13.12 5.35 -11.86
N PRO A 116 -14.35 4.83 -11.68
CA PRO A 116 -15.00 4.80 -10.38
C PRO A 116 -14.14 4.14 -9.30
N ARG A 117 -14.32 4.58 -8.07
CA ARG A 117 -13.69 3.96 -6.92
C ARG A 117 -14.20 2.52 -6.76
N PRO A 118 -13.31 1.51 -6.59
CA PRO A 118 -13.73 0.16 -6.24
C PRO A 118 -14.45 0.10 -4.90
N ASP A 119 -15.32 -0.88 -4.74
CA ASP A 119 -15.98 -1.16 -3.47
C ASP A 119 -15.03 -1.89 -2.51
N TYR A 120 -14.16 -1.13 -1.86
CA TYR A 120 -13.27 -1.65 -0.82
C TYR A 120 -14.04 -2.15 0.41
N GLU A 121 -15.24 -1.61 0.67
CA GLU A 121 -16.03 -1.95 1.85
C GLU A 121 -16.46 -3.41 1.83
N ALA A 122 -16.92 -3.90 0.67
CA ALA A 122 -17.25 -5.31 0.50
C ALA A 122 -16.06 -6.25 0.83
N SER A 123 -14.84 -5.88 0.43
CA SER A 123 -13.64 -6.65 0.75
C SER A 123 -13.34 -6.68 2.25
N PHE A 124 -13.49 -5.55 2.95
CA PHE A 124 -13.30 -5.51 4.40
C PHE A 124 -14.35 -6.34 5.15
N VAL A 125 -15.61 -6.27 4.72
CA VAL A 125 -16.69 -7.07 5.33
C VAL A 125 -16.43 -8.56 5.17
N CYS A 126 -16.00 -9.04 3.99
CA CYS A 126 -15.63 -10.44 3.77
C CYS A 126 -14.44 -10.86 4.63
N TRP A 127 -13.40 -10.02 4.73
CA TRP A 127 -12.22 -10.28 5.55
C TRP A 127 -12.59 -10.44 7.03
N GLU A 128 -13.43 -9.56 7.57
CA GLU A 128 -13.87 -9.62 8.96
C GLU A 128 -14.82 -10.81 9.21
N ALA A 129 -15.65 -11.18 8.23
CA ALA A 129 -16.54 -12.35 8.30
C ALA A 129 -15.75 -13.68 8.37
N ASP A 130 -14.55 -13.73 7.82
CA ASP A 130 -13.65 -14.87 7.94
C ASP A 130 -12.92 -14.93 9.30
N GLY A 131 -13.30 -14.06 10.24
CA GLY A 131 -12.76 -14.01 11.61
C GLY A 131 -11.37 -13.36 11.70
N LEU A 132 -10.97 -12.59 10.67
CA LEU A 132 -9.70 -11.90 10.64
C LEU A 132 -9.81 -10.49 11.24
N PRO A 133 -8.70 -9.93 11.78
CA PRO A 133 -8.76 -8.64 12.47
C PRO A 133 -9.03 -7.48 11.48
N PRO A 134 -9.68 -6.39 11.93
CA PRO A 134 -9.94 -5.23 11.09
C PRO A 134 -8.67 -4.66 10.46
N LEU A 135 -8.75 -4.34 9.15
CA LEU A 135 -7.65 -3.74 8.35
C LEU A 135 -7.87 -2.24 8.06
N ARG A 136 -8.88 -1.62 8.64
CA ARG A 136 -9.25 -0.21 8.43
C ARG A 136 -8.42 0.73 9.28
#